data_43ea62fb28b8c899d36548032d83ea77
#
_entry.id   43ea62fb28b8c899d36548032d83ea77
#
_cell.length_a   1.000
_cell.length_b   1.000
_cell.length_c   1.000
_cell.angle_alpha   90.00
_cell.angle_beta   90.00
_cell.angle_gamma   90.00
#
_symmetry.space_group_name_H-M   'P 1'
#
loop_
_entity.id
_entity.type
_entity.pdbx_description
1 polymer ?
#
loop_
_entity_poly.entity_id
_entity_poly.type
_entity_poly.pdbx_seq_one_letter_code
_entity_poly.pdbx_strand_id
1 'polypeptide(L)'
;MEAHNPSLFKRLLGYISKIFKAFKVMLSIIFFTIFALFLIGIFSNQLPPIPEKGALYLAPSGVLVDQKSYIYPLDSLFADQTMSNQETLVRDIIESIDSAAYDSRITHLVMVTDFLESASLAKLEEISQALMRFKSKGKPIIAVADNFTQSQYFLAAHADEILLNPMGSVLITGIGAYGNYFRNALEKLDIKVHVFRAGDYKSAAEPFLRSNMSAEAKEDISAVINQLWLSYTGKIESLRELEKGTIDSLVNNLHSELQATQGDTAKLAYETGLIDYIATRSEMHNYLNSQITNDMHGEFIAIDMPFYIANIRQENSQKQAADKIAVVVAKGTIFDGEQPEGDIGGDTLSQILSDLRYDPQVKAIVLRIDSPGGSAFASDNIRDSLYGQGNQQVPIVVSMGSYAASGGYWIAAEADKIVAMPSTITGSIGVYSMIPTFEKTLGKFGVNSDGVGTTDIADFMQLDRPMSKQAKVILQSSVDHIYDRFINLVATGRDQSPEVIHDIAQGRIWTGQQALERGLVDQLGGLNEAIAAAAELAGIEEYSITYPSRILSPQEQFFQDISQNFSASMSKIGFSKFTSSLVNSEMMTVVSPLKHLSEFNDPRGVYLRCDYCDL
;
A
#
# COMPACT_ATOMS: atom_id res chain seq x y z
N MET A 1 7.72 -39.10 -75.08
CA MET A 1 7.30 -38.94 -73.67
C MET A 1 7.89 -37.62 -73.14
N GLU A 2 7.14 -36.52 -73.26
CA GLU A 2 7.61 -35.24 -72.78
C GLU A 2 7.32 -35.13 -71.24
N ALA A 3 8.40 -35.00 -70.49
CA ALA A 3 8.31 -34.76 -69.04
C ALA A 3 7.81 -33.36 -68.81
N HIS A 4 6.55 -33.25 -68.37
CA HIS A 4 5.91 -31.96 -67.94
C HIS A 4 6.59 -31.42 -66.69
N ASN A 5 7.49 -30.45 -66.87
CA ASN A 5 8.11 -29.72 -65.74
C ASN A 5 7.03 -28.91 -65.03
N PRO A 6 6.75 -29.12 -63.73
CA PRO A 6 5.73 -28.36 -63.02
C PRO A 6 6.09 -26.89 -62.99
N SER A 7 5.11 -26.00 -63.32
CA SER A 7 5.27 -24.57 -63.37
C SER A 7 5.85 -24.02 -62.05
N LEU A 8 6.71 -22.99 -62.12
CA LEU A 8 7.31 -22.29 -60.99
C LEU A 8 6.26 -22.00 -59.87
N PHE A 9 5.06 -21.70 -60.27
CA PHE A 9 3.92 -21.45 -59.37
C PHE A 9 3.51 -22.67 -58.52
N LYS A 10 3.50 -23.88 -59.12
CA LYS A 10 3.21 -25.12 -58.37
C LYS A 10 4.32 -25.46 -57.37
N ARG A 11 5.59 -25.15 -57.68
CA ARG A 11 6.70 -25.32 -56.76
C ARG A 11 6.64 -24.33 -55.61
N LEU A 12 6.28 -23.07 -55.88
CA LEU A 12 6.09 -22.03 -54.85
C LEU A 12 4.94 -22.39 -53.87
N LEU A 13 3.79 -22.82 -54.39
CA LEU A 13 2.66 -23.31 -53.57
C LEU A 13 3.04 -24.55 -52.74
N GLY A 14 3.89 -25.43 -53.26
CA GLY A 14 4.43 -26.57 -52.52
C GLY A 14 5.32 -26.15 -51.34
N TYR A 15 6.17 -25.12 -51.53
CA TYR A 15 6.98 -24.56 -50.44
C TYR A 15 6.14 -23.85 -49.37
N ILE A 16 5.17 -23.04 -49.78
CA ILE A 16 4.24 -22.38 -48.85
C ILE A 16 3.46 -23.39 -48.02
N SER A 17 2.95 -24.47 -48.64
CA SER A 17 2.27 -25.56 -47.96
C SER A 17 3.16 -26.28 -46.92
N LYS A 18 4.47 -26.50 -47.27
CA LYS A 18 5.45 -27.11 -46.34
C LYS A 18 5.73 -26.17 -45.15
N ILE A 19 5.91 -24.86 -45.40
CA ILE A 19 6.10 -23.84 -44.35
C ILE A 19 4.89 -23.81 -43.44
N PHE A 20 3.67 -23.83 -43.99
CA PHE A 20 2.44 -23.82 -43.20
C PHE A 20 2.26 -25.10 -42.36
N LYS A 21 2.66 -26.26 -42.88
CA LYS A 21 2.70 -27.53 -42.14
C LYS A 21 3.73 -27.48 -41.00
N ALA A 22 4.94 -26.99 -41.29
CA ALA A 22 6.00 -26.83 -40.29
C ALA A 22 5.56 -25.85 -39.17
N PHE A 23 4.90 -24.74 -39.52
CA PHE A 23 4.36 -23.78 -38.59
C PHE A 23 3.25 -24.39 -37.70
N LYS A 24 2.32 -25.19 -38.28
CA LYS A 24 1.31 -25.92 -37.49
C LYS A 24 1.94 -26.93 -36.53
N VAL A 25 2.96 -27.66 -36.95
CA VAL A 25 3.67 -28.61 -36.08
C VAL A 25 4.37 -27.88 -34.95
N MET A 26 5.04 -26.75 -35.25
CA MET A 26 5.68 -25.91 -34.23
C MET A 26 4.66 -25.38 -33.23
N LEU A 27 3.53 -24.84 -33.67
CA LEU A 27 2.43 -24.38 -32.80
C LEU A 27 1.86 -25.53 -31.94
N SER A 28 1.70 -26.73 -32.51
CA SER A 28 1.25 -27.90 -31.73
C SER A 28 2.29 -28.30 -30.68
N ILE A 29 3.57 -28.28 -30.99
CA ILE A 29 4.63 -28.58 -30.01
C ILE A 29 4.60 -27.55 -28.88
N ILE A 30 4.53 -26.28 -29.22
CA ILE A 30 4.42 -25.20 -28.22
C ILE A 30 3.18 -25.39 -27.33
N PHE A 31 2.01 -25.64 -27.92
CA PHE A 31 0.78 -25.91 -27.20
C PHE A 31 0.91 -27.12 -26.27
N PHE A 32 1.40 -28.27 -26.76
CA PHE A 32 1.57 -29.46 -25.91
C PHE A 32 2.64 -29.28 -24.84
N THR A 33 3.70 -28.50 -25.10
CA THR A 33 4.69 -28.16 -24.08
C THR A 33 4.10 -27.30 -22.99
N ILE A 34 3.35 -26.25 -23.35
CA ILE A 34 2.63 -25.39 -22.39
C ILE A 34 1.60 -26.21 -21.60
N PHE A 35 0.85 -27.08 -22.28
CA PHE A 35 -0.13 -27.95 -21.63
C PHE A 35 0.53 -28.98 -20.70
N ALA A 36 1.64 -29.54 -21.07
CA ALA A 36 2.42 -30.45 -20.20
C ALA A 36 2.98 -29.72 -18.98
N LEU A 37 3.53 -28.52 -19.16
CA LEU A 37 3.98 -27.65 -18.05
C LEU A 37 2.83 -27.26 -17.13
N PHE A 38 1.66 -26.96 -17.69
CA PHE A 38 0.43 -26.69 -16.94
C PHE A 38 0.00 -27.91 -16.10
N LEU A 39 -0.02 -29.11 -16.69
CA LEU A 39 -0.32 -30.33 -15.94
C LEU A 39 0.73 -30.62 -14.86
N ILE A 40 2.02 -30.45 -15.15
CA ILE A 40 3.08 -30.59 -14.14
C ILE A 40 2.88 -29.57 -13.01
N GLY A 41 2.50 -28.32 -13.32
CA GLY A 41 2.16 -27.29 -12.34
C GLY A 41 1.02 -27.71 -11.41
N ILE A 42 -0.07 -28.26 -11.95
CA ILE A 42 -1.21 -28.75 -11.17
C ILE A 42 -0.83 -29.92 -10.25
N PHE A 43 -0.05 -30.87 -10.75
CA PHE A 43 0.32 -32.06 -9.99
C PHE A 43 1.54 -31.89 -9.07
N SER A 44 2.32 -30.81 -9.22
CA SER A 44 3.50 -30.53 -8.38
C SER A 44 3.25 -29.58 -7.21
N ASN A 45 2.01 -29.17 -6.99
CA ASN A 45 1.62 -28.21 -5.93
C ASN A 45 1.50 -28.87 -4.54
N GLN A 46 2.47 -29.73 -4.15
CA GLN A 46 2.60 -30.09 -2.74
C GLN A 46 3.41 -29.01 -2.03
N LEU A 47 2.80 -28.40 -1.01
CA LEU A 47 3.51 -27.46 -0.14
C LEU A 47 4.68 -28.20 0.53
N PRO A 48 5.88 -27.59 0.63
CA PRO A 48 6.95 -28.15 1.45
C PRO A 48 6.41 -28.35 2.89
N PRO A 49 6.63 -29.52 3.51
CA PRO A 49 6.16 -29.75 4.87
C PRO A 49 6.90 -28.84 5.85
N ILE A 50 6.22 -28.43 6.91
CA ILE A 50 6.86 -27.72 8.01
C ILE A 50 7.85 -28.69 8.68
N PRO A 51 9.14 -28.32 8.84
CA PRO A 51 10.14 -29.17 9.48
C PRO A 51 9.80 -29.43 10.95
N GLU A 52 10.22 -30.58 11.51
CA GLU A 52 9.97 -30.90 12.93
C GLU A 52 10.62 -29.90 13.89
N LYS A 53 11.78 -29.36 13.54
CA LYS A 53 12.49 -28.28 14.23
C LYS A 53 13.25 -27.43 13.22
N GLY A 54 13.02 -26.13 13.24
CA GLY A 54 13.70 -25.22 12.35
C GLY A 54 13.37 -23.77 12.63
N ALA A 55 13.82 -22.88 11.76
CA ALA A 55 13.51 -21.46 11.81
C ALA A 55 12.38 -21.09 10.85
N LEU A 56 11.59 -20.08 11.22
CA LEU A 56 10.81 -19.32 10.25
C LEU A 56 11.74 -18.34 9.55
N TYR A 57 11.84 -18.46 8.22
CA TYR A 57 12.62 -17.54 7.40
C TYR A 57 11.71 -16.42 6.87
N LEU A 58 11.91 -15.22 7.39
CA LEU A 58 11.13 -14.02 7.09
C LEU A 58 11.93 -13.10 6.17
N ALA A 59 11.60 -13.12 4.88
CA ALA A 59 12.23 -12.29 3.86
C ALA A 59 11.17 -11.51 3.05
N PRO A 60 10.57 -10.44 3.64
CA PRO A 60 9.60 -9.61 2.93
C PRO A 60 10.27 -8.91 1.75
N SER A 61 9.54 -8.78 0.64
CA SER A 61 10.05 -8.16 -0.58
C SER A 61 9.12 -7.07 -1.11
N GLY A 62 9.71 -6.04 -1.74
CA GLY A 62 9.00 -4.92 -2.32
C GLY A 62 8.32 -4.03 -1.27
N VAL A 63 7.06 -3.67 -1.52
CA VAL A 63 6.30 -2.75 -0.66
C VAL A 63 5.38 -3.54 0.28
N LEU A 64 5.29 -3.13 1.56
CA LEU A 64 4.32 -3.70 2.50
C LEU A 64 2.93 -3.10 2.26
N VAL A 65 1.95 -3.97 2.03
CA VAL A 65 0.58 -3.55 1.69
C VAL A 65 -0.49 -4.29 2.50
N ASP A 66 -1.66 -3.67 2.67
CA ASP A 66 -2.83 -4.30 3.28
C ASP A 66 -3.62 -5.17 2.29
N GLN A 67 -3.55 -4.83 0.99
CA GLN A 67 -4.14 -5.58 -0.11
C GLN A 67 -3.21 -5.49 -1.33
N LYS A 68 -3.02 -6.62 -2.02
CA LYS A 68 -2.27 -6.61 -3.28
C LYS A 68 -3.04 -5.90 -4.36
N SER A 69 -2.31 -5.13 -5.17
CA SER A 69 -2.85 -4.46 -6.34
C SER A 69 -3.18 -5.47 -7.44
N TYR A 70 -4.27 -5.24 -8.15
CA TYR A 70 -4.65 -6.07 -9.30
C TYR A 70 -3.66 -5.87 -10.44
N ILE A 71 -3.13 -6.97 -10.94
CA ILE A 71 -2.23 -6.95 -12.11
C ILE A 71 -3.03 -7.50 -13.30
N TYR A 72 -3.20 -6.69 -14.35
CA TYR A 72 -3.86 -7.16 -15.56
C TYR A 72 -3.07 -8.33 -16.17
N PRO A 73 -3.75 -9.41 -16.61
CA PRO A 73 -3.07 -10.63 -17.09
C PRO A 73 -2.10 -10.41 -18.24
N LEU A 74 -2.37 -9.45 -19.13
CA LEU A 74 -1.46 -9.09 -20.21
C LEU A 74 -0.22 -8.37 -19.69
N ASP A 75 -0.38 -7.51 -18.70
CA ASP A 75 0.74 -6.80 -18.09
C ASP A 75 1.64 -7.77 -17.31
N SER A 76 1.07 -8.82 -16.70
CA SER A 76 1.82 -9.86 -16.01
C SER A 76 2.71 -10.70 -16.96
N LEU A 77 2.37 -10.79 -18.25
CA LEU A 77 3.17 -11.48 -19.26
C LEU A 77 4.36 -10.63 -19.76
N PHE A 78 4.24 -9.31 -19.67
CA PHE A 78 5.24 -8.34 -20.15
C PHE A 78 5.90 -7.56 -19.00
N ALA A 79 5.36 -7.61 -17.79
CA ALA A 79 6.00 -7.03 -16.63
C ALA A 79 7.32 -7.74 -16.41
N ASP A 80 8.38 -6.99 -16.60
CA ASP A 80 9.69 -7.38 -16.08
C ASP A 80 9.49 -7.68 -14.59
N GLN A 81 9.85 -8.87 -14.14
CA GLN A 81 9.83 -9.23 -12.72
C GLN A 81 10.98 -8.50 -12.02
N THR A 82 11.07 -7.20 -12.23
CA THR A 82 11.92 -6.34 -11.43
C THR A 82 11.32 -6.27 -10.03
N MET A 83 12.14 -6.31 -9.01
CA MET A 83 11.73 -6.29 -7.59
C MET A 83 10.78 -5.13 -7.28
N SER A 84 10.82 -4.04 -8.07
CA SER A 84 10.05 -2.82 -7.90
C SER A 84 8.52 -2.96 -7.97
N ASN A 85 7.98 -4.13 -8.34
CA ASN A 85 6.54 -4.38 -8.40
C ASN A 85 6.09 -5.49 -7.43
N GLN A 86 6.95 -5.91 -6.51
CA GLN A 86 6.57 -6.93 -5.52
C GLN A 86 5.83 -6.27 -4.35
N GLU A 87 4.75 -6.90 -3.93
CA GLU A 87 3.97 -6.49 -2.76
C GLU A 87 3.90 -7.64 -1.75
N THR A 88 4.23 -7.36 -0.49
CA THR A 88 4.10 -8.31 0.61
C THR A 88 2.95 -7.88 1.53
N LEU A 89 2.03 -8.80 1.82
CA LEU A 89 0.90 -8.53 2.71
C LEU A 89 1.34 -8.48 4.16
N VAL A 90 1.05 -7.37 4.84
CA VAL A 90 1.34 -7.20 6.28
C VAL A 90 0.67 -8.27 7.12
N ARG A 91 -0.59 -8.62 6.81
CA ARG A 91 -1.32 -9.68 7.51
C ARG A 91 -0.65 -11.04 7.41
N ASP A 92 -0.04 -11.39 6.27
CA ASP A 92 0.64 -12.67 6.08
C ASP A 92 1.91 -12.75 6.95
N ILE A 93 2.62 -11.63 7.10
CA ILE A 93 3.77 -11.51 8.00
C ILE A 93 3.31 -11.70 9.46
N ILE A 94 2.31 -10.93 9.88
CA ILE A 94 1.81 -10.96 11.27
C ILE A 94 1.26 -12.34 11.61
N GLU A 95 0.41 -12.93 10.76
CA GLU A 95 -0.17 -14.25 10.96
C GLU A 95 0.91 -15.34 11.03
N SER A 96 1.96 -15.22 10.20
CA SER A 96 3.10 -16.15 10.22
C SER A 96 3.87 -16.07 11.54
N ILE A 97 4.19 -14.85 11.98
CA ILE A 97 4.93 -14.62 13.23
C ILE A 97 4.11 -15.08 14.43
N ASP A 98 2.83 -14.71 14.50
CA ASP A 98 1.93 -15.08 15.59
C ASP A 98 1.71 -16.60 15.64
N SER A 99 1.51 -17.27 14.51
CA SER A 99 1.41 -18.73 14.46
C SER A 99 2.70 -19.40 14.89
N ALA A 100 3.84 -18.92 14.40
CA ALA A 100 5.15 -19.45 14.75
C ALA A 100 5.50 -19.24 16.23
N ALA A 101 4.96 -18.21 16.88
CA ALA A 101 5.15 -18.00 18.32
C ALA A 101 4.64 -19.16 19.16
N TYR A 102 3.57 -19.83 18.74
CA TYR A 102 2.95 -20.96 19.45
C TYR A 102 3.28 -22.33 18.82
N ASP A 103 3.87 -22.38 17.63
CA ASP A 103 4.24 -23.62 16.96
C ASP A 103 5.57 -24.17 17.52
N SER A 104 5.53 -25.34 18.17
CA SER A 104 6.72 -25.98 18.74
C SER A 104 7.76 -26.43 17.70
N ARG A 105 7.36 -26.52 16.43
CA ARG A 105 8.24 -26.85 15.30
C ARG A 105 9.18 -25.69 14.96
N ILE A 106 8.75 -24.44 15.24
CA ILE A 106 9.55 -23.24 14.98
C ILE A 106 10.30 -22.85 16.25
N THR A 107 11.62 -22.85 16.18
CA THR A 107 12.52 -22.54 17.30
C THR A 107 13.09 -21.13 17.24
N HIS A 108 13.31 -20.60 16.03
CA HIS A 108 13.92 -19.30 15.75
C HIS A 108 13.15 -18.56 14.66
N LEU A 109 13.34 -17.25 14.61
CA LEU A 109 12.97 -16.44 13.46
C LEU A 109 14.26 -15.87 12.84
N VAL A 110 14.52 -16.15 11.57
CA VAL A 110 15.59 -15.54 10.79
C VAL A 110 14.99 -14.46 9.93
N MET A 111 15.42 -13.21 10.13
CA MET A 111 14.92 -12.04 9.43
C MET A 111 15.96 -11.55 8.41
N VAL A 112 15.54 -11.47 7.14
CA VAL A 112 16.32 -10.93 6.02
C VAL A 112 15.49 -9.84 5.36
N THR A 113 15.90 -8.60 5.53
CA THR A 113 15.11 -7.44 5.06
C THR A 113 15.67 -6.78 3.80
N ASP A 114 16.73 -7.33 3.21
CA ASP A 114 17.42 -6.75 2.03
C ASP A 114 16.49 -6.46 0.84
N PHE A 115 15.39 -7.20 0.71
CA PHE A 115 14.44 -7.07 -0.40
C PHE A 115 13.24 -6.19 -0.07
N LEU A 116 13.12 -5.68 1.15
CA LEU A 116 12.07 -4.75 1.54
C LEU A 116 12.40 -3.35 1.00
N GLU A 117 11.59 -2.84 0.08
CA GLU A 117 11.82 -1.53 -0.55
C GLU A 117 11.22 -0.39 0.26
N SER A 118 9.98 -0.54 0.70
CA SER A 118 9.25 0.51 1.41
C SER A 118 8.18 -0.04 2.35
N ALA A 119 8.00 0.66 3.47
CA ALA A 119 6.92 0.43 4.42
C ALA A 119 6.64 1.70 5.21
N SER A 120 5.36 2.01 5.46
CA SER A 120 4.98 3.07 6.40
C SER A 120 5.31 2.66 7.84
N LEU A 121 5.56 3.66 8.68
CA LEU A 121 5.85 3.40 10.09
C LEU A 121 4.70 2.67 10.80
N ALA A 122 3.45 2.96 10.45
CA ALA A 122 2.28 2.27 11.01
C ALA A 122 2.29 0.75 10.74
N LYS A 123 2.62 0.33 9.50
CA LYS A 123 2.75 -1.09 9.15
C LYS A 123 3.94 -1.75 9.86
N LEU A 124 5.04 -1.04 9.99
CA LEU A 124 6.21 -1.52 10.74
C LEU A 124 5.89 -1.67 12.23
N GLU A 125 5.10 -0.77 12.81
CA GLU A 125 4.64 -0.86 14.20
C GLU A 125 3.69 -2.06 14.41
N GLU A 126 2.81 -2.38 13.48
CA GLU A 126 1.96 -3.59 13.56
C GLU A 126 2.82 -4.87 13.55
N ILE A 127 3.81 -4.95 12.67
CA ILE A 127 4.75 -6.09 12.62
C ILE A 127 5.60 -6.14 13.90
N SER A 128 6.04 -4.97 14.41
CA SER A 128 6.76 -4.84 15.68
C SER A 128 6.00 -5.51 16.83
N GLN A 129 4.67 -5.32 16.90
CA GLN A 129 3.85 -5.95 17.94
C GLN A 129 3.89 -7.48 17.82
N ALA A 130 3.83 -8.04 16.61
CA ALA A 130 3.93 -9.49 16.39
C ALA A 130 5.33 -10.03 16.77
N LEU A 131 6.40 -9.33 16.40
CA LEU A 131 7.78 -9.68 16.80
C LEU A 131 7.95 -9.68 18.32
N MET A 132 7.37 -8.69 19.02
CA MET A 132 7.39 -8.66 20.49
C MET A 132 6.61 -9.83 21.10
N ARG A 133 5.46 -10.22 20.53
CA ARG A 133 4.72 -11.42 20.97
C ARG A 133 5.54 -12.70 20.76
N PHE A 134 6.24 -12.83 19.63
CA PHE A 134 7.12 -13.96 19.34
C PHE A 134 8.24 -14.07 20.38
N LYS A 135 8.96 -12.97 20.66
CA LYS A 135 10.02 -12.90 21.69
C LYS A 135 9.48 -13.25 23.08
N SER A 136 8.25 -12.84 23.42
CA SER A 136 7.62 -13.15 24.72
C SER A 136 7.44 -14.65 24.96
N LYS A 137 7.49 -15.49 23.91
CA LYS A 137 7.47 -16.95 24.01
C LYS A 137 8.86 -17.57 24.19
N GLY A 138 9.90 -16.75 24.37
CA GLY A 138 11.27 -17.20 24.57
C GLY A 138 11.95 -17.71 23.29
N LYS A 139 11.46 -17.33 22.12
CA LYS A 139 12.04 -17.71 20.83
C LYS A 139 12.90 -16.57 20.30
N PRO A 140 14.19 -16.82 19.99
CA PRO A 140 15.10 -15.78 19.52
C PRO A 140 14.84 -15.37 18.07
N ILE A 141 15.16 -14.11 17.78
CA ILE A 141 15.14 -13.50 16.45
C ILE A 141 16.57 -13.15 16.07
N ILE A 142 17.01 -13.58 14.89
CA ILE A 142 18.32 -13.25 14.33
C ILE A 142 18.08 -12.48 13.03
N ALA A 143 18.63 -11.27 12.92
CA ALA A 143 18.58 -10.48 11.71
C ALA A 143 19.93 -10.50 10.99
N VAL A 144 19.90 -10.73 9.68
CA VAL A 144 21.10 -10.72 8.83
C VAL A 144 20.82 -9.88 7.59
N ALA A 145 21.77 -9.01 7.20
CA ALA A 145 21.64 -8.21 6.00
C ALA A 145 23.00 -7.76 5.43
N ASP A 146 23.01 -7.45 4.13
CA ASP A 146 24.12 -6.72 3.53
C ASP A 146 24.05 -5.23 3.86
N ASN A 147 22.83 -4.65 3.92
CA ASN A 147 22.59 -3.26 4.30
C ASN A 147 21.20 -3.15 4.98
N PHE A 148 21.04 -2.10 5.77
CA PHE A 148 19.73 -1.74 6.32
C PHE A 148 19.37 -0.31 5.92
N THR A 149 18.24 -0.15 5.23
CA THR A 149 17.55 1.14 5.14
C THR A 149 16.81 1.43 6.45
N GLN A 150 16.30 2.64 6.60
CA GLN A 150 15.57 3.06 7.80
C GLN A 150 14.38 2.13 8.13
N SER A 151 13.57 1.75 7.15
CA SER A 151 12.44 0.83 7.34
C SER A 151 12.88 -0.60 7.65
N GLN A 152 13.92 -1.09 6.98
CA GLN A 152 14.50 -2.41 7.21
C GLN A 152 15.07 -2.51 8.62
N TYR A 153 15.80 -1.47 9.05
CA TYR A 153 16.41 -1.45 10.37
C TYR A 153 15.39 -1.36 11.50
N PHE A 154 14.24 -0.70 11.28
CA PHE A 154 13.17 -0.68 12.28
C PHE A 154 12.71 -2.10 12.65
N LEU A 155 12.59 -3.00 11.68
CA LEU A 155 12.26 -4.39 11.93
C LEU A 155 13.45 -5.15 12.55
N ALA A 156 14.64 -4.98 11.98
CA ALA A 156 15.86 -5.66 12.45
C ALA A 156 16.21 -5.31 13.90
N ALA A 157 15.92 -4.08 14.35
CA ALA A 157 16.16 -3.64 15.74
C ALA A 157 15.44 -4.49 16.81
N HIS A 158 14.42 -5.29 16.43
CA HIS A 158 13.75 -6.23 17.32
C HIS A 158 14.52 -7.55 17.53
N ALA A 159 15.52 -7.82 16.67
CA ALA A 159 16.30 -9.05 16.77
C ALA A 159 17.12 -9.08 18.08
N ASP A 160 17.36 -10.28 18.58
CA ASP A 160 18.27 -10.52 19.70
C ASP A 160 19.72 -10.35 19.25
N GLU A 161 19.96 -10.63 17.97
CA GLU A 161 21.28 -10.48 17.32
C GLU A 161 21.13 -9.98 15.90
N ILE A 162 21.92 -8.97 15.56
CA ILE A 162 21.93 -8.32 14.25
C ILE A 162 23.32 -8.44 13.64
N LEU A 163 23.41 -9.11 12.49
CA LEU A 163 24.65 -9.30 11.74
C LEU A 163 24.62 -8.44 10.47
N LEU A 164 25.64 -7.61 10.27
CA LEU A 164 25.78 -6.73 9.11
C LEU A 164 27.04 -7.06 8.32
N ASN A 165 26.95 -7.03 7.00
CA ASN A 165 28.10 -7.19 6.11
C ASN A 165 29.18 -6.14 6.37
N PRO A 166 30.50 -6.48 6.31
CA PRO A 166 31.58 -5.51 6.49
C PRO A 166 31.56 -4.32 5.51
N MET A 167 30.95 -4.48 4.33
CA MET A 167 30.75 -3.41 3.34
C MET A 167 29.40 -2.73 3.49
N GLY A 168 28.62 -3.10 4.52
CA GLY A 168 27.27 -2.65 4.75
C GLY A 168 27.15 -1.35 5.53
N SER A 169 25.92 -0.91 5.66
CA SER A 169 25.56 0.27 6.44
C SER A 169 24.19 0.13 7.09
N VAL A 170 23.98 0.84 8.19
CA VAL A 170 22.65 1.16 8.72
C VAL A 170 22.37 2.61 8.35
N LEU A 171 21.53 2.81 7.32
CA LEU A 171 21.25 4.14 6.79
C LEU A 171 19.94 4.69 7.38
N ILE A 172 20.06 5.53 8.38
CA ILE A 172 18.96 6.29 8.98
C ILE A 172 19.15 7.76 8.58
N THR A 173 18.14 8.35 7.92
CA THR A 173 18.25 9.72 7.37
C THR A 173 17.21 10.69 7.90
N GLY A 174 16.23 10.20 8.69
CA GLY A 174 15.11 11.01 9.16
C GLY A 174 13.87 10.90 8.26
N ILE A 175 12.84 11.68 8.59
CA ILE A 175 11.60 11.75 7.85
C ILE A 175 11.46 13.14 7.26
N GLY A 176 11.23 13.23 5.95
CA GLY A 176 11.08 14.50 5.24
C GLY A 176 9.93 14.48 4.25
N ALA A 177 9.23 15.60 4.13
CA ALA A 177 8.17 15.82 3.15
C ALA A 177 8.61 16.87 2.13
N TYR A 178 8.86 16.43 0.91
CA TYR A 178 9.31 17.29 -0.19
C TYR A 178 8.40 17.12 -1.40
N GLY A 179 7.91 18.22 -1.95
CA GLY A 179 7.02 18.21 -3.11
C GLY A 179 7.49 19.13 -4.22
N ASN A 180 7.07 18.84 -5.45
CA ASN A 180 7.28 19.68 -6.61
C ASN A 180 6.15 20.69 -6.77
N TYR A 181 6.47 21.92 -7.16
CA TYR A 181 5.53 23.03 -7.34
C TYR A 181 5.50 23.46 -8.81
N PHE A 182 4.34 23.39 -9.44
CA PHE A 182 4.17 23.54 -10.88
C PHE A 182 3.67 24.91 -11.33
N ARG A 183 3.35 25.83 -10.41
CA ARG A 183 2.83 27.16 -10.75
C ARG A 183 3.59 27.84 -11.88
N ASN A 184 4.92 27.93 -11.77
CA ASN A 184 5.73 28.62 -12.77
C ASN A 184 5.73 27.91 -14.14
N ALA A 185 5.61 26.59 -14.15
CA ALA A 185 5.47 25.81 -15.39
C ALA A 185 4.10 26.06 -16.04
N LEU A 186 3.03 26.04 -15.23
CA LEU A 186 1.67 26.33 -15.70
C LEU A 186 1.54 27.76 -16.23
N GLU A 187 2.14 28.75 -15.55
CA GLU A 187 2.21 30.13 -16.02
C GLU A 187 2.92 30.27 -17.37
N LYS A 188 4.03 29.53 -17.61
CA LYS A 188 4.74 29.51 -18.91
C LYS A 188 3.88 28.90 -20.03
N LEU A 189 3.02 27.96 -19.69
CA LEU A 189 2.08 27.31 -20.60
C LEU A 189 0.78 28.11 -20.76
N ASP A 190 0.63 29.24 -20.03
CA ASP A 190 -0.61 30.05 -19.92
C ASP A 190 -1.83 29.22 -19.48
N ILE A 191 -1.60 28.18 -18.68
CA ILE A 191 -2.66 27.41 -18.02
C ILE A 191 -3.02 28.11 -16.72
N LYS A 192 -4.32 28.42 -16.55
CA LYS A 192 -4.83 29.02 -15.32
C LYS A 192 -5.55 27.98 -14.49
N VAL A 193 -5.10 27.79 -13.25
CA VAL A 193 -5.75 26.89 -12.31
C VAL A 193 -6.66 27.68 -11.37
N HIS A 194 -7.93 27.28 -11.29
CA HIS A 194 -8.91 27.81 -10.36
C HIS A 194 -9.09 26.81 -9.23
N VAL A 195 -8.89 27.26 -7.98
CA VAL A 195 -9.06 26.43 -6.79
C VAL A 195 -10.12 27.05 -5.89
N PHE A 196 -11.02 26.20 -5.44
CA PHE A 196 -12.05 26.46 -4.44
C PHE A 196 -11.76 25.52 -3.28
N ARG A 197 -11.61 26.03 -2.07
CA ARG A 197 -11.26 25.23 -0.91
C ARG A 197 -11.99 25.70 0.33
N ALA A 198 -12.20 24.75 1.26
CA ALA A 198 -12.63 25.00 2.62
C ALA A 198 -11.69 24.28 3.58
N GLY A 199 -11.12 25.04 4.52
CA GLY A 199 -10.06 24.63 5.43
C GLY A 199 -8.71 25.28 5.10
N ASP A 200 -8.14 26.00 6.08
CA ASP A 200 -6.91 26.80 5.91
C ASP A 200 -5.67 25.93 5.68
N TYR A 201 -5.66 24.71 6.23
CA TYR A 201 -4.58 23.72 6.14
C TYR A 201 -4.78 22.72 4.97
N LYS A 202 -5.87 22.86 4.19
CA LYS A 202 -6.09 21.99 3.02
C LYS A 202 -5.14 22.36 1.89
N SER A 203 -3.95 21.78 1.90
CA SER A 203 -2.80 22.16 1.07
C SER A 203 -2.70 21.39 -0.26
N ALA A 204 -3.57 20.40 -0.52
CA ALA A 204 -3.52 19.50 -1.69
C ALA A 204 -3.40 20.22 -3.04
N ALA A 205 -4.01 21.39 -3.22
CA ALA A 205 -3.91 22.18 -4.45
C ALA A 205 -2.69 23.13 -4.50
N GLU A 206 -1.89 23.25 -3.45
CA GLU A 206 -0.75 24.19 -3.41
C GLU A 206 0.31 23.94 -4.47
N PRO A 207 0.66 22.70 -4.85
CA PRO A 207 1.61 22.42 -5.91
C PRO A 207 1.27 23.13 -7.24
N PHE A 208 0.00 23.35 -7.51
CA PHE A 208 -0.48 23.99 -8.75
C PHE A 208 -0.63 25.50 -8.62
N LEU A 209 -0.70 26.05 -7.40
CA LEU A 209 -0.93 27.47 -7.13
C LEU A 209 0.30 28.24 -6.70
N ARG A 210 1.28 27.56 -6.14
CA ARG A 210 2.44 28.16 -5.48
C ARG A 210 3.74 27.63 -6.07
N SER A 211 4.84 28.27 -5.72
CA SER A 211 6.20 27.80 -6.02
C SER A 211 6.93 27.25 -4.81
N ASN A 212 6.25 27.17 -3.67
CA ASN A 212 6.76 26.65 -2.41
C ASN A 212 5.58 26.33 -1.47
N MET A 213 5.85 25.56 -0.42
CA MET A 213 4.92 25.24 0.65
C MET A 213 4.48 26.49 1.43
N SER A 214 3.20 26.60 1.79
CA SER A 214 2.68 27.68 2.66
C SER A 214 3.23 27.56 4.09
N ALA A 215 2.99 28.58 4.90
CA ALA A 215 3.36 28.55 6.32
C ALA A 215 2.48 27.54 7.07
N GLU A 216 1.19 27.50 6.76
CA GLU A 216 0.20 26.60 7.32
C GLU A 216 0.53 25.13 7.00
N ALA A 217 0.84 24.83 5.73
CA ALA A 217 1.24 23.48 5.33
C ALA A 217 2.56 23.05 5.98
N LYS A 218 3.54 23.98 6.12
CA LYS A 218 4.80 23.68 6.83
C LYS A 218 4.58 23.38 8.31
N GLU A 219 3.74 24.18 8.98
CA GLU A 219 3.39 23.97 10.38
C GLU A 219 2.78 22.58 10.59
N ASP A 220 1.75 22.25 9.79
CA ASP A 220 0.98 21.03 9.90
C ASP A 220 1.85 19.78 9.63
N ILE A 221 2.55 19.76 8.48
CA ILE A 221 3.42 18.65 8.11
C ILE A 221 4.58 18.50 9.09
N SER A 222 5.19 19.60 9.55
CA SER A 222 6.28 19.55 10.54
C SER A 222 5.83 18.92 11.85
N ALA A 223 4.61 19.22 12.31
CA ALA A 223 4.06 18.62 13.53
C ALA A 223 3.92 17.09 13.41
N VAL A 224 3.48 16.60 12.24
CA VAL A 224 3.33 15.17 11.97
C VAL A 224 4.69 14.48 11.83
N ILE A 225 5.57 14.97 10.95
CA ILE A 225 6.88 14.30 10.71
C ILE A 225 7.77 14.28 11.96
N ASN A 226 7.72 15.32 12.80
CA ASN A 226 8.43 15.34 14.07
C ASN A 226 7.88 14.27 15.03
N GLN A 227 6.57 14.07 15.09
CA GLN A 227 5.97 13.03 15.93
C GLN A 227 6.33 11.63 15.41
N LEU A 228 6.29 11.41 14.09
CA LEU A 228 6.72 10.15 13.48
C LEU A 228 8.20 9.86 13.77
N TRP A 229 9.05 10.88 13.67
CA TRP A 229 10.47 10.76 13.97
C TRP A 229 10.73 10.39 15.43
N LEU A 230 10.05 11.04 16.36
CA LEU A 230 10.13 10.71 17.79
C LEU A 230 9.65 9.28 18.07
N SER A 231 8.59 8.82 17.40
CA SER A 231 8.12 7.43 17.53
C SER A 231 9.16 6.44 17.02
N TYR A 232 9.74 6.71 15.84
CA TYR A 232 10.78 5.89 15.24
C TYR A 232 12.03 5.80 16.10
N THR A 233 12.61 6.95 16.49
CA THR A 233 13.86 7.00 17.28
C THR A 233 13.68 6.40 18.65
N GLY A 234 12.61 6.78 19.35
CA GLY A 234 12.31 6.25 20.67
C GLY A 234 12.11 4.74 20.69
N LYS A 235 11.51 4.16 19.64
CA LYS A 235 11.35 2.71 19.53
C LYS A 235 12.69 2.00 19.36
N ILE A 236 13.54 2.49 18.46
CA ILE A 236 14.88 1.91 18.23
C ILE A 236 15.75 2.04 19.49
N GLU A 237 15.81 3.23 20.09
CA GLU A 237 16.58 3.47 21.31
C GLU A 237 16.17 2.53 22.43
N SER A 238 14.85 2.31 22.59
CA SER A 238 14.33 1.35 23.57
C SER A 238 14.71 -0.10 23.27
N LEU A 239 14.65 -0.52 22.00
CA LEU A 239 14.94 -1.90 21.59
C LEU A 239 16.42 -2.23 21.65
N ARG A 240 17.28 -1.25 21.39
CA ARG A 240 18.74 -1.40 21.37
C ARG A 240 19.40 -0.92 22.66
N GLU A 241 18.60 -0.60 23.70
CA GLU A 241 19.08 -0.12 25.01
C GLU A 241 20.00 1.10 24.92
N LEU A 242 19.74 1.99 23.94
CA LEU A 242 20.50 3.22 23.72
C LEU A 242 19.96 4.36 24.60
N GLU A 243 20.82 5.32 24.91
CA GLU A 243 20.38 6.54 25.58
C GLU A 243 19.42 7.34 24.68
N LYS A 244 18.43 7.98 25.29
CA LYS A 244 17.46 8.82 24.58
C LYS A 244 18.17 9.96 23.83
N GLY A 245 17.87 10.09 22.54
CA GLY A 245 18.46 11.10 21.65
C GLY A 245 19.72 10.63 20.94
N THR A 246 20.18 9.39 21.15
CA THR A 246 21.35 8.81 20.46
C THR A 246 21.14 8.79 18.95
N ILE A 247 19.99 8.33 18.47
CA ILE A 247 19.70 8.25 17.02
C ILE A 247 19.66 9.65 16.40
N ASP A 248 18.99 10.60 17.05
CA ASP A 248 18.93 11.98 16.57
C ASP A 248 20.33 12.62 16.52
N SER A 249 21.13 12.42 17.56
CA SER A 249 22.52 12.88 17.59
C SER A 249 23.37 12.25 16.48
N LEU A 250 23.27 10.93 16.28
CA LEU A 250 23.99 10.20 15.24
C LEU A 250 23.68 10.74 13.85
N VAL A 251 22.39 10.91 13.53
CA VAL A 251 21.95 11.38 12.20
C VAL A 251 22.38 12.82 11.94
N ASN A 252 22.21 13.71 12.92
CA ASN A 252 22.59 15.11 12.76
C ASN A 252 24.12 15.34 12.72
N ASN A 253 24.91 14.43 13.28
CA ASN A 253 26.38 14.49 13.30
C ASN A 253 27.02 13.41 12.40
N LEU A 254 26.28 12.75 11.52
CA LEU A 254 26.72 11.60 10.72
C LEU A 254 28.08 11.82 10.01
N HIS A 255 28.29 13.03 9.49
CA HIS A 255 29.54 13.39 8.80
C HIS A 255 30.77 13.29 9.75
N SER A 256 30.68 13.77 11.01
CA SER A 256 31.76 13.69 11.97
C SER A 256 31.96 12.28 12.52
N GLU A 257 30.87 11.55 12.74
CA GLU A 257 30.92 10.16 13.18
C GLU A 257 31.58 9.25 12.12
N LEU A 258 31.25 9.44 10.84
CA LEU A 258 31.92 8.74 9.73
C LEU A 258 33.41 9.11 9.61
N GLN A 259 33.79 10.35 9.88
CA GLN A 259 35.20 10.71 9.92
C GLN A 259 35.98 9.99 11.04
N ALA A 260 35.36 9.80 12.21
CA ALA A 260 35.96 9.09 13.33
C ALA A 260 36.20 7.59 12.99
N THR A 261 35.34 6.97 12.24
CA THR A 261 35.48 5.58 11.75
C THR A 261 36.23 5.47 10.41
N GLN A 262 36.79 6.55 9.90
CA GLN A 262 37.54 6.62 8.61
C GLN A 262 36.66 6.21 7.40
N GLY A 263 35.34 6.46 7.47
CA GLY A 263 34.36 6.13 6.44
C GLY A 263 33.80 4.69 6.53
N ASP A 264 34.18 3.93 7.54
CA ASP A 264 33.67 2.57 7.77
C ASP A 264 32.28 2.63 8.41
N THR A 265 31.25 2.39 7.60
CA THR A 265 29.84 2.46 7.99
C THR A 265 29.41 1.28 8.86
N ALA A 266 29.93 0.08 8.61
CA ALA A 266 29.64 -1.09 9.42
C ALA A 266 30.24 -0.96 10.83
N LYS A 267 31.47 -0.45 10.92
CA LYS A 267 32.13 -0.14 12.19
C LYS A 267 31.36 0.93 12.96
N LEU A 268 30.89 1.99 12.30
CA LEU A 268 30.05 3.01 12.93
C LEU A 268 28.79 2.38 13.54
N ALA A 269 28.08 1.54 12.78
CA ALA A 269 26.88 0.87 13.28
C ALA A 269 27.17 -0.04 14.48
N TYR A 270 28.31 -0.71 14.50
CA TYR A 270 28.75 -1.54 15.62
C TYR A 270 29.10 -0.70 16.86
N GLU A 271 29.94 0.35 16.70
CA GLU A 271 30.38 1.20 17.80
C GLU A 271 29.22 2.00 18.44
N THR A 272 28.16 2.29 17.65
CA THR A 272 26.95 2.95 18.15
C THR A 272 25.92 1.98 18.75
N GLY A 273 26.17 0.67 18.75
CA GLY A 273 25.26 -0.34 19.29
C GLY A 273 24.04 -0.65 18.42
N LEU A 274 24.05 -0.22 17.14
CA LEU A 274 22.98 -0.54 16.22
C LEU A 274 23.01 -1.99 15.74
N ILE A 275 24.18 -2.63 15.73
CA ILE A 275 24.37 -4.03 15.36
C ILE A 275 25.25 -4.75 16.38
N ASP A 276 25.18 -6.10 16.37
CA ASP A 276 25.91 -6.93 17.32
C ASP A 276 27.17 -7.54 16.69
N TYR A 277 27.16 -7.80 15.39
CA TYR A 277 28.30 -8.41 14.68
C TYR A 277 28.50 -7.81 13.30
N ILE A 278 29.77 -7.65 12.91
CA ILE A 278 30.18 -7.41 11.53
C ILE A 278 30.61 -8.77 10.97
N ALA A 279 29.92 -9.28 9.96
CA ALA A 279 30.13 -10.62 9.43
C ALA A 279 29.92 -10.67 7.91
N THR A 280 30.80 -11.36 7.20
CA THR A 280 30.60 -11.68 5.78
C THR A 280 29.41 -12.65 5.60
N ARG A 281 28.85 -12.75 4.40
CA ARG A 281 27.75 -13.68 4.13
C ARG A 281 28.06 -15.12 4.55
N SER A 282 29.32 -15.58 4.36
CA SER A 282 29.76 -16.91 4.78
C SER A 282 29.79 -17.05 6.31
N GLU A 283 30.23 -16.01 7.02
CA GLU A 283 30.23 -15.98 8.49
C GLU A 283 28.81 -15.91 9.05
N MET A 284 27.90 -15.11 8.44
CA MET A 284 26.47 -15.09 8.77
C MET A 284 25.85 -16.48 8.62
N HIS A 285 26.12 -17.14 7.50
CA HIS A 285 25.62 -18.50 7.24
C HIS A 285 26.14 -19.50 8.29
N ASN A 286 27.44 -19.48 8.59
CA ASN A 286 28.02 -20.33 9.63
C ASN A 286 27.44 -20.03 11.01
N TYR A 287 27.17 -18.74 11.29
CA TYR A 287 26.52 -18.34 12.53
C TYR A 287 25.12 -18.96 12.64
N LEU A 288 24.28 -18.82 11.63
CA LEU A 288 22.94 -19.44 11.58
C LEU A 288 23.02 -20.96 11.75
N ASN A 289 23.97 -21.63 11.09
CA ASN A 289 24.22 -23.07 11.23
C ASN A 289 24.60 -23.46 12.69
N SER A 290 25.22 -22.56 13.44
CA SER A 290 25.59 -22.82 14.84
C SER A 290 24.42 -22.63 15.82
N GLN A 291 23.43 -21.81 15.47
CA GLN A 291 22.29 -21.46 16.35
C GLN A 291 21.06 -22.33 16.08
N ILE A 292 20.85 -22.75 14.83
CA ILE A 292 19.64 -23.43 14.38
C ILE A 292 19.93 -24.92 14.15
N THR A 293 18.92 -25.76 14.29
CA THR A 293 19.03 -27.19 13.94
C THR A 293 19.43 -27.38 12.51
N ASN A 294 20.40 -28.25 12.24
CA ASN A 294 20.93 -28.53 10.91
C ASN A 294 20.36 -29.81 10.31
N ASP A 295 20.32 -29.86 8.98
CA ASP A 295 20.03 -31.06 8.21
C ASP A 295 21.24 -32.00 8.14
N MET A 296 21.11 -33.10 7.37
CA MET A 296 22.19 -34.08 7.17
C MET A 296 23.39 -33.54 6.40
N HIS A 297 23.27 -32.38 5.76
CA HIS A 297 24.34 -31.72 4.99
C HIS A 297 25.04 -30.61 5.84
N GLY A 298 24.56 -30.35 7.04
CA GLY A 298 25.09 -29.32 7.93
C GLY A 298 24.51 -27.92 7.66
N GLU A 299 23.41 -27.84 6.91
CA GLU A 299 22.70 -26.59 6.60
C GLU A 299 21.58 -26.35 7.60
N PHE A 300 21.39 -25.11 8.06
CA PHE A 300 20.31 -24.80 9.00
C PHE A 300 18.94 -25.06 8.37
N ILE A 301 18.05 -25.66 9.13
CA ILE A 301 16.70 -25.98 8.71
C ILE A 301 15.81 -24.75 8.88
N ALA A 302 15.20 -24.29 7.80
CA ALA A 302 14.24 -23.20 7.82
C ALA A 302 13.07 -23.46 6.85
N ILE A 303 11.96 -22.79 7.09
CA ILE A 303 10.82 -22.74 6.19
C ILE A 303 10.53 -21.28 5.84
N ASP A 304 10.42 -20.99 4.56
CA ASP A 304 10.07 -19.65 4.07
C ASP A 304 8.64 -19.28 4.48
N MET A 305 8.45 -18.02 4.88
CA MET A 305 7.17 -17.48 5.35
C MET A 305 5.98 -17.83 4.44
N PRO A 306 6.03 -17.70 3.11
CA PRO A 306 4.88 -18.02 2.24
C PRO A 306 4.45 -19.49 2.29
N PHE A 307 5.42 -20.40 2.42
CA PHE A 307 5.12 -21.83 2.55
C PHE A 307 4.62 -22.17 3.96
N TYR A 308 5.18 -21.53 4.98
CA TYR A 308 4.75 -21.71 6.36
C TYR A 308 3.28 -21.31 6.52
N ILE A 309 2.91 -20.09 6.13
CA ILE A 309 1.54 -19.61 6.29
C ILE A 309 0.53 -20.39 5.45
N ALA A 310 0.91 -20.86 4.25
CA ALA A 310 0.06 -21.71 3.43
C ALA A 310 -0.25 -23.04 4.12
N ASN A 311 0.75 -23.68 4.76
CA ASN A 311 0.55 -24.90 5.55
C ASN A 311 -0.35 -24.63 6.76
N ILE A 312 -0.11 -23.57 7.53
CA ILE A 312 -0.92 -23.20 8.71
C ILE A 312 -2.39 -22.96 8.31
N ARG A 313 -2.64 -22.24 7.22
CA ARG A 313 -4.00 -22.01 6.72
C ARG A 313 -4.66 -23.31 6.26
N GLN A 314 -3.92 -24.22 5.66
CA GLN A 314 -4.42 -25.54 5.29
C GLN A 314 -4.77 -26.39 6.53
N GLU A 315 -3.89 -26.43 7.55
CA GLU A 315 -4.13 -27.13 8.82
C GLU A 315 -5.39 -26.58 9.54
N ASN A 316 -5.62 -25.28 9.47
CA ASN A 316 -6.74 -24.60 10.13
C ASN A 316 -8.05 -24.60 9.29
N SER A 317 -8.00 -24.92 8.00
CA SER A 317 -9.17 -24.85 7.10
C SER A 317 -10.37 -25.72 7.54
N GLN A 318 -10.12 -26.78 8.32
CA GLN A 318 -11.17 -27.68 8.84
C GLN A 318 -11.84 -27.18 10.14
N LYS A 319 -11.34 -26.09 10.74
CA LYS A 319 -11.80 -25.55 12.03
C LYS A 319 -12.60 -24.25 11.91
N GLN A 320 -13.21 -23.97 10.75
CA GLN A 320 -13.90 -22.70 10.55
C GLN A 320 -15.18 -22.63 11.38
N ALA A 321 -15.31 -21.58 12.19
CA ALA A 321 -16.54 -21.24 12.89
C ALA A 321 -17.63 -20.79 11.90
N ALA A 322 -18.90 -20.97 12.28
CA ALA A 322 -20.05 -20.57 11.46
C ALA A 322 -20.20 -19.04 11.42
N ASP A 323 -19.92 -18.36 12.54
CA ASP A 323 -19.98 -16.91 12.63
C ASP A 323 -18.71 -16.29 12.04
N LYS A 324 -18.86 -15.18 11.30
CA LYS A 324 -17.79 -14.54 10.55
C LYS A 324 -17.62 -13.08 10.94
N ILE A 325 -16.35 -12.66 11.01
CA ILE A 325 -15.96 -11.25 10.95
C ILE A 325 -15.42 -10.99 9.53
N ALA A 326 -16.06 -10.08 8.80
CA ALA A 326 -15.63 -9.70 7.46
C ALA A 326 -14.63 -8.55 7.54
N VAL A 327 -13.40 -8.77 7.08
CA VAL A 327 -12.37 -7.75 6.95
C VAL A 327 -12.35 -7.27 5.51
N VAL A 328 -12.86 -6.06 5.28
CA VAL A 328 -12.89 -5.42 3.95
C VAL A 328 -11.75 -4.42 3.87
N VAL A 329 -10.91 -4.53 2.84
CA VAL A 329 -9.77 -3.63 2.67
C VAL A 329 -10.10 -2.55 1.64
N ALA A 330 -9.95 -1.29 2.06
CA ALA A 330 -10.11 -0.10 1.25
C ALA A 330 -8.73 0.58 1.08
N LYS A 331 -7.94 0.12 0.07
CA LYS A 331 -6.59 0.60 -0.21
C LYS A 331 -6.58 1.46 -1.46
N GLY A 332 -5.89 2.59 -1.41
CA GLY A 332 -5.61 3.47 -2.54
C GLY A 332 -6.52 4.70 -2.62
N THR A 333 -6.48 5.39 -3.75
CA THR A 333 -7.30 6.59 -4.01
C THR A 333 -8.76 6.20 -4.21
N ILE A 334 -9.68 7.03 -3.70
CA ILE A 334 -11.12 6.83 -3.85
C ILE A 334 -11.59 7.45 -5.17
N PHE A 335 -12.10 6.61 -6.07
CA PHE A 335 -12.65 7.00 -7.36
C PHE A 335 -14.16 6.78 -7.44
N ASP A 336 -14.83 7.56 -8.27
CA ASP A 336 -16.21 7.26 -8.64
C ASP A 336 -16.28 6.05 -9.59
N GLY A 337 -17.35 5.24 -9.47
CA GLY A 337 -17.55 4.06 -10.28
C GLY A 337 -16.78 2.81 -9.79
N GLU A 338 -16.53 1.89 -10.72
CA GLU A 338 -15.84 0.62 -10.45
C GLU A 338 -14.31 0.76 -10.58
N GLN A 339 -13.57 0.16 -9.63
CA GLN A 339 -12.11 0.04 -9.67
C GLN A 339 -11.66 -1.38 -9.28
N PRO A 340 -10.52 -1.85 -9.82
CA PRO A 340 -9.85 -3.06 -9.36
C PRO A 340 -9.15 -2.84 -8.01
N GLU A 341 -8.69 -3.94 -7.39
CA GLU A 341 -7.88 -3.89 -6.17
C GLU A 341 -6.59 -3.08 -6.39
N GLY A 342 -6.27 -2.21 -5.44
CA GLY A 342 -5.18 -1.24 -5.51
C GLY A 342 -5.67 0.20 -5.50
N ASP A 343 -6.91 0.41 -5.95
CA ASP A 343 -7.70 1.63 -5.82
C ASP A 343 -9.10 1.32 -5.27
N ILE A 344 -9.79 2.35 -4.78
CA ILE A 344 -11.11 2.22 -4.19
C ILE A 344 -12.15 2.73 -5.19
N GLY A 345 -12.95 1.80 -5.74
CA GLY A 345 -14.13 2.18 -6.53
C GLY A 345 -15.34 2.40 -5.64
N GLY A 346 -16.01 3.55 -5.78
CA GLY A 346 -17.22 3.87 -5.03
C GLY A 346 -18.28 2.77 -5.17
N ASP A 347 -18.54 2.34 -6.41
CA ASP A 347 -19.52 1.29 -6.69
C ASP A 347 -19.04 -0.10 -6.27
N THR A 348 -17.75 -0.41 -6.53
CA THR A 348 -17.16 -1.71 -6.17
C THR A 348 -17.23 -1.97 -4.67
N LEU A 349 -16.75 -1.01 -3.88
CA LEU A 349 -16.72 -1.17 -2.42
C LEU A 349 -18.12 -1.12 -1.81
N SER A 350 -19.00 -0.24 -2.31
CA SER A 350 -20.39 -0.15 -1.87
C SER A 350 -21.15 -1.47 -2.08
N GLN A 351 -20.91 -2.15 -3.21
CA GLN A 351 -21.54 -3.45 -3.48
C GLN A 351 -21.06 -4.52 -2.49
N ILE A 352 -19.74 -4.62 -2.27
CA ILE A 352 -19.16 -5.59 -1.32
C ILE A 352 -19.75 -5.37 0.09
N LEU A 353 -19.80 -4.13 0.55
CA LEU A 353 -20.31 -3.80 1.88
C LEU A 353 -21.81 -4.08 2.01
N SER A 354 -22.58 -3.79 0.96
CA SER A 354 -24.00 -4.10 0.90
C SER A 354 -24.25 -5.61 1.00
N ASP A 355 -23.52 -6.41 0.21
CA ASP A 355 -23.68 -7.87 0.21
C ASP A 355 -23.36 -8.47 1.59
N LEU A 356 -22.33 -7.98 2.28
CA LEU A 356 -21.96 -8.43 3.62
C LEU A 356 -23.04 -8.14 4.67
N ARG A 357 -23.75 -7.03 4.57
CA ARG A 357 -24.82 -6.67 5.50
C ARG A 357 -26.05 -7.57 5.37
N TYR A 358 -26.19 -8.30 4.26
CA TYR A 358 -27.26 -9.29 4.04
C TYR A 358 -26.80 -10.74 4.31
N ASP A 359 -25.50 -11.00 4.54
CA ASP A 359 -25.01 -12.34 4.91
C ASP A 359 -25.29 -12.61 6.40
N PRO A 360 -26.17 -13.56 6.74
CA PRO A 360 -26.51 -13.85 8.14
C PRO A 360 -25.35 -14.45 8.95
N GLN A 361 -24.29 -14.93 8.29
CA GLN A 361 -23.08 -15.44 8.94
C GLN A 361 -22.13 -14.31 9.36
N VAL A 362 -22.22 -13.14 8.74
CA VAL A 362 -21.41 -11.97 9.09
C VAL A 362 -21.99 -11.33 10.36
N LYS A 363 -21.22 -11.30 11.42
CA LYS A 363 -21.60 -10.73 12.73
C LYS A 363 -20.99 -9.37 13.00
N ALA A 364 -19.89 -9.05 12.34
CA ALA A 364 -19.27 -7.72 12.36
C ALA A 364 -18.49 -7.48 11.07
N ILE A 365 -18.30 -6.21 10.74
CA ILE A 365 -17.46 -5.76 9.63
C ILE A 365 -16.28 -4.96 10.20
N VAL A 366 -15.07 -5.34 9.81
CA VAL A 366 -13.87 -4.53 10.01
C VAL A 366 -13.49 -3.90 8.69
N LEU A 367 -13.57 -2.58 8.60
CA LEU A 367 -13.12 -1.85 7.41
C LEU A 367 -11.68 -1.39 7.61
N ARG A 368 -10.74 -2.05 6.91
CA ARG A 368 -9.32 -1.65 6.89
C ARG A 368 -9.12 -0.58 5.84
N ILE A 369 -8.88 0.67 6.28
CA ILE A 369 -8.69 1.83 5.39
C ILE A 369 -7.21 2.16 5.29
N ASP A 370 -6.70 2.18 4.06
CA ASP A 370 -5.34 2.63 3.70
C ASP A 370 -5.45 3.59 2.51
N SER A 371 -6.01 4.79 2.75
CA SER A 371 -6.45 5.71 1.71
C SER A 371 -6.19 7.19 2.05
N PRO A 372 -5.60 7.96 1.10
CA PRO A 372 -5.45 9.42 1.25
C PRO A 372 -6.78 10.17 1.00
N GLY A 373 -7.86 9.46 0.65
CA GLY A 373 -9.12 10.01 0.20
C GLY A 373 -9.26 10.02 -1.33
N GLY A 374 -10.10 10.92 -1.86
CA GLY A 374 -10.37 11.04 -3.29
C GLY A 374 -11.71 11.73 -3.58
N SER A 375 -12.58 11.11 -4.40
CA SER A 375 -13.90 11.64 -4.73
C SER A 375 -14.78 11.77 -3.49
N ALA A 376 -15.36 12.95 -3.30
CA ALA A 376 -16.32 13.21 -2.22
C ALA A 376 -17.61 12.41 -2.41
N PHE A 377 -18.08 12.31 -3.65
CA PHE A 377 -19.30 11.58 -3.99
C PHE A 377 -19.14 10.07 -3.73
N ALA A 378 -18.03 9.47 -4.17
CA ALA A 378 -17.75 8.06 -3.93
C ALA A 378 -17.58 7.75 -2.42
N SER A 379 -16.90 8.63 -1.68
CA SER A 379 -16.75 8.49 -0.22
C SER A 379 -18.10 8.47 0.50
N ASP A 380 -19.04 9.30 0.06
CA ASP A 380 -20.40 9.34 0.64
C ASP A 380 -21.23 8.09 0.27
N ASN A 381 -21.12 7.60 -0.97
CA ASN A 381 -21.78 6.35 -1.40
C ASN A 381 -21.29 5.14 -0.59
N ILE A 382 -19.97 5.04 -0.39
CA ILE A 382 -19.38 3.97 0.43
C ILE A 382 -19.89 4.07 1.87
N ARG A 383 -19.87 5.27 2.46
CA ARG A 383 -20.40 5.52 3.80
C ARG A 383 -21.87 5.12 3.92
N ASP A 384 -22.71 5.53 2.95
CA ASP A 384 -24.12 5.19 2.95
C ASP A 384 -24.36 3.68 2.88
N SER A 385 -23.54 2.94 2.16
CA SER A 385 -23.56 1.48 2.08
C SER A 385 -23.20 0.80 3.40
N LEU A 386 -22.34 1.43 4.22
CA LEU A 386 -21.97 0.95 5.56
C LEU A 386 -23.07 1.22 6.59
N TYR A 387 -23.57 2.45 6.65
CA TYR A 387 -24.41 2.95 7.75
C TYR A 387 -25.87 3.18 7.34
N GLY A 388 -26.20 3.06 6.05
CA GLY A 388 -27.55 3.25 5.51
C GLY A 388 -28.58 2.26 6.06
N GLN A 389 -29.86 2.54 5.81
CA GLN A 389 -30.97 1.74 6.35
C GLN A 389 -30.95 0.31 5.78
N GLY A 390 -30.83 -0.69 6.65
CA GLY A 390 -30.89 -2.11 6.32
C GLY A 390 -31.44 -2.93 7.48
N ASN A 391 -31.88 -4.17 7.21
CA ASN A 391 -32.52 -5.03 8.20
C ASN A 391 -31.56 -5.62 9.26
N GLN A 392 -30.26 -5.51 9.08
CA GLN A 392 -29.27 -6.06 10.01
C GLN A 392 -28.24 -4.99 10.35
N GLN A 393 -28.27 -4.53 11.59
CA GLN A 393 -27.23 -3.67 12.16
C GLN A 393 -26.12 -4.59 12.69
N VAL A 394 -25.06 -4.76 11.89
CA VAL A 394 -23.84 -5.41 12.36
C VAL A 394 -22.86 -4.33 12.83
N PRO A 395 -22.10 -4.54 13.92
CA PRO A 395 -21.07 -3.63 14.35
C PRO A 395 -20.04 -3.38 13.24
N ILE A 396 -19.64 -2.09 13.11
CA ILE A 396 -18.66 -1.65 12.13
C ILE A 396 -17.47 -1.07 12.88
N VAL A 397 -16.33 -1.71 12.75
CA VAL A 397 -15.05 -1.23 13.30
C VAL A 397 -14.15 -0.79 12.16
N VAL A 398 -13.61 0.41 12.25
CA VAL A 398 -12.59 0.87 11.29
C VAL A 398 -11.20 0.58 11.86
N SER A 399 -10.36 -0.06 11.04
CA SER A 399 -8.92 -0.18 11.26
C SER A 399 -8.19 0.70 10.27
N MET A 400 -7.54 1.76 10.74
CA MET A 400 -6.75 2.64 9.89
C MET A 400 -5.36 2.04 9.65
N GLY A 401 -4.93 1.99 8.39
CA GLY A 401 -3.62 1.51 7.95
C GLY A 401 -2.54 2.58 8.08
N SER A 402 -1.76 2.76 7.01
CA SER A 402 -0.75 3.83 6.95
C SER A 402 -1.39 5.19 7.07
N TYR A 403 -2.51 5.36 6.37
CA TYR A 403 -3.30 6.58 6.37
C TYR A 403 -4.79 6.28 6.16
N ALA A 404 -5.63 7.06 6.82
CA ALA A 404 -7.07 7.10 6.58
C ALA A 404 -7.51 8.55 6.69
N ALA A 405 -7.28 9.30 5.62
CA ALA A 405 -7.39 10.74 5.63
C ALA A 405 -8.46 11.25 4.66
N SER A 406 -9.02 12.40 4.95
CA SER A 406 -9.96 13.11 4.10
C SER A 406 -11.17 12.23 3.70
N GLY A 407 -11.31 11.78 2.45
CA GLY A 407 -12.36 10.84 2.04
C GLY A 407 -12.30 9.51 2.80
N GLY A 408 -11.11 9.03 3.17
CA GLY A 408 -10.95 7.86 4.02
C GLY A 408 -11.49 8.09 5.43
N TYR A 409 -11.30 9.31 5.99
CA TYR A 409 -11.88 9.67 7.27
C TYR A 409 -13.42 9.91 7.16
N TRP A 410 -13.90 10.44 6.02
CA TRP A 410 -15.34 10.56 5.75
C TRP A 410 -16.05 9.22 5.89
N ILE A 411 -15.48 8.16 5.32
CA ILE A 411 -16.02 6.79 5.41
C ILE A 411 -15.97 6.28 6.86
N ALA A 412 -14.91 6.60 7.60
CA ALA A 412 -14.67 6.11 8.95
C ALA A 412 -15.53 6.78 10.03
N ALA A 413 -15.99 8.00 9.78
CA ALA A 413 -16.44 8.95 10.84
C ALA A 413 -17.55 8.43 11.76
N GLU A 414 -18.47 7.60 11.24
CA GLU A 414 -19.63 7.06 11.98
C GLU A 414 -19.43 5.61 12.47
N ALA A 415 -18.19 5.06 12.40
CA ALA A 415 -17.92 3.71 12.89
C ALA A 415 -18.19 3.57 14.40
N ASP A 416 -18.67 2.40 14.82
CA ASP A 416 -18.88 2.08 16.23
C ASP A 416 -17.57 2.16 17.02
N LYS A 417 -16.43 1.89 16.35
CA LYS A 417 -15.09 2.05 16.90
C LYS A 417 -14.06 2.30 15.80
N ILE A 418 -13.16 3.25 16.04
CA ILE A 418 -12.04 3.58 15.16
C ILE A 418 -10.73 3.22 15.84
N VAL A 419 -9.95 2.35 15.22
CA VAL A 419 -8.65 1.86 15.70
C VAL A 419 -7.55 2.32 14.75
N ALA A 420 -6.46 2.89 15.26
CA ALA A 420 -5.32 3.36 14.48
C ALA A 420 -4.00 3.07 15.17
N MET A 421 -2.93 2.86 14.42
CA MET A 421 -1.58 2.83 14.99
C MET A 421 -1.16 4.24 15.43
N PRO A 422 -0.25 4.38 16.41
CA PRO A 422 0.22 5.70 16.85
C PRO A 422 0.74 6.57 15.70
N SER A 423 1.37 5.96 14.70
CA SER A 423 1.96 6.62 13.53
C SER A 423 1.05 6.66 12.30
N THR A 424 -0.17 6.12 12.35
CA THR A 424 -1.18 6.30 11.27
C THR A 424 -1.41 7.78 11.01
N ILE A 425 -1.48 8.18 9.74
CA ILE A 425 -1.83 9.57 9.36
C ILE A 425 -3.32 9.63 9.07
N THR A 426 -4.04 10.56 9.72
CA THR A 426 -5.49 10.69 9.59
C THR A 426 -5.95 12.15 9.65
N GLY A 427 -7.25 12.39 9.74
CA GLY A 427 -7.83 13.74 9.71
C GLY A 427 -7.95 14.25 8.28
N SER A 428 -7.26 15.34 7.96
CA SER A 428 -7.38 16.07 6.68
C SER A 428 -8.85 16.41 6.35
N ILE A 429 -9.65 16.73 7.41
CA ILE A 429 -11.07 17.08 7.30
C ILE A 429 -11.17 18.46 6.66
N GLY A 430 -11.29 18.44 5.34
CA GLY A 430 -11.31 19.63 4.48
C GLY A 430 -11.61 19.23 3.04
N VAL A 431 -12.01 20.21 2.24
CA VAL A 431 -12.56 19.99 0.90
C VAL A 431 -11.90 20.93 -0.11
N TYR A 432 -11.69 20.47 -1.33
CA TYR A 432 -11.27 21.36 -2.40
C TYR A 432 -11.85 20.90 -3.76
N SER A 433 -11.85 21.85 -4.70
CA SER A 433 -12.10 21.64 -6.11
C SER A 433 -11.04 22.38 -6.90
N MET A 434 -10.55 21.79 -7.97
CA MET A 434 -9.51 22.35 -8.82
C MET A 434 -9.87 22.18 -10.29
N ILE A 435 -9.89 23.29 -11.03
CA ILE A 435 -10.29 23.30 -12.44
C ILE A 435 -9.27 24.13 -13.23
N PRO A 436 -8.53 23.53 -14.17
CA PRO A 436 -7.67 24.27 -15.09
C PRO A 436 -8.48 24.89 -16.24
N THR A 437 -8.06 26.06 -16.75
CA THR A 437 -8.57 26.62 -17.99
C THR A 437 -7.43 26.93 -18.97
N PHE A 438 -7.67 26.72 -20.26
CA PHE A 438 -6.65 26.69 -21.30
C PHE A 438 -6.83 27.79 -22.36
N GLU A 439 -7.71 28.80 -22.17
CA GLU A 439 -8.06 29.81 -23.12
C GLU A 439 -6.84 30.57 -23.72
N LYS A 440 -5.87 30.87 -22.85
CA LYS A 440 -4.64 31.56 -23.28
C LYS A 440 -3.67 30.62 -24.00
N THR A 441 -3.55 29.39 -23.54
CA THR A 441 -2.76 28.35 -24.22
C THR A 441 -3.28 28.11 -25.62
N LEU A 442 -4.59 27.92 -25.78
CA LEU A 442 -5.24 27.76 -27.09
C LEU A 442 -5.04 28.96 -27.98
N GLY A 443 -5.15 30.20 -27.41
CA GLY A 443 -4.90 31.43 -28.15
C GLY A 443 -3.49 31.53 -28.74
N LYS A 444 -2.45 31.00 -28.08
CA LYS A 444 -1.09 30.90 -28.63
C LYS A 444 -1.00 30.03 -29.89
N PHE A 445 -1.86 29.04 -30.00
CA PHE A 445 -1.97 28.19 -31.18
C PHE A 445 -2.97 28.70 -32.21
N GLY A 446 -3.53 29.92 -31.99
CA GLY A 446 -4.51 30.54 -32.91
C GLY A 446 -5.93 29.95 -32.77
N VAL A 447 -6.20 29.18 -31.71
CA VAL A 447 -7.53 28.64 -31.43
C VAL A 447 -8.26 29.60 -30.50
N ASN A 448 -9.42 30.09 -30.91
CA ASN A 448 -10.28 30.98 -30.13
C ASN A 448 -11.64 30.33 -29.97
N SER A 449 -12.22 30.43 -28.78
CA SER A 449 -13.54 29.93 -28.47
C SER A 449 -14.53 31.08 -28.42
N ASP A 450 -15.63 30.96 -29.15
CA ASP A 450 -16.75 31.91 -29.16
C ASP A 450 -18.07 31.12 -29.18
N GLY A 451 -19.16 31.74 -28.73
CA GLY A 451 -20.44 31.08 -28.69
C GLY A 451 -21.55 31.92 -28.08
N VAL A 452 -22.77 31.39 -28.11
CA VAL A 452 -23.97 31.98 -27.51
C VAL A 452 -24.61 30.99 -26.57
N GLY A 453 -25.03 31.45 -25.39
CA GLY A 453 -25.74 30.64 -24.40
C GLY A 453 -27.15 31.21 -24.16
N THR A 454 -28.05 30.36 -23.67
CA THR A 454 -29.41 30.76 -23.26
C THR A 454 -29.43 31.37 -21.87
N THR A 455 -28.37 31.17 -21.10
CA THR A 455 -28.22 31.67 -19.70
C THR A 455 -26.78 32.11 -19.46
N ASP A 456 -26.53 32.91 -18.42
CA ASP A 456 -25.21 33.39 -18.01
C ASP A 456 -24.25 32.29 -17.53
N ILE A 457 -24.73 31.06 -17.35
CA ILE A 457 -23.95 29.89 -16.91
C ILE A 457 -23.95 28.77 -17.98
N ALA A 458 -24.39 29.02 -19.20
CA ALA A 458 -24.44 28.03 -20.26
C ALA A 458 -23.06 27.45 -20.65
N ASP A 459 -22.00 28.17 -20.34
CA ASP A 459 -20.60 27.76 -20.50
C ASP A 459 -19.97 27.19 -19.20
N PHE A 460 -20.78 26.85 -18.23
CA PHE A 460 -20.32 26.27 -16.96
C PHE A 460 -19.43 25.04 -17.22
N MET A 461 -18.24 25.00 -16.59
CA MET A 461 -17.24 23.92 -16.72
C MET A 461 -16.56 23.79 -18.11
N GLN A 462 -16.72 24.76 -19.01
CA GLN A 462 -15.93 24.82 -20.25
C GLN A 462 -14.49 25.24 -19.94
N LEU A 463 -13.51 24.41 -20.37
CA LEU A 463 -12.10 24.62 -20.07
C LEU A 463 -11.37 25.50 -21.12
N ASP A 464 -12.01 25.74 -22.25
CA ASP A 464 -11.48 26.46 -23.41
C ASP A 464 -11.69 27.99 -23.34
N ARG A 465 -12.29 28.48 -22.26
CA ARG A 465 -12.61 29.89 -22.03
C ARG A 465 -12.43 30.31 -20.57
N PRO A 466 -12.38 31.64 -20.28
CA PRO A 466 -12.28 32.13 -18.91
C PRO A 466 -13.50 31.72 -18.08
N MET A 467 -13.25 31.20 -16.89
CA MET A 467 -14.33 30.86 -15.95
C MET A 467 -15.11 32.10 -15.51
N SER A 468 -16.44 32.09 -15.64
CA SER A 468 -17.32 33.19 -15.26
C SER A 468 -17.32 33.45 -13.73
N LYS A 469 -17.72 34.66 -13.33
CA LYS A 469 -17.87 34.99 -11.90
C LYS A 469 -18.92 34.15 -11.24
N GLN A 470 -20.03 33.89 -11.94
CA GLN A 470 -21.14 33.04 -11.44
C GLN A 470 -20.67 31.59 -11.22
N ALA A 471 -19.90 31.02 -12.17
CA ALA A 471 -19.31 29.69 -12.02
C ALA A 471 -18.44 29.58 -10.76
N LYS A 472 -17.61 30.60 -10.48
CA LYS A 472 -16.76 30.63 -9.27
C LYS A 472 -17.58 30.63 -7.99
N VAL A 473 -18.65 31.42 -7.93
CA VAL A 473 -19.53 31.47 -6.77
C VAL A 473 -20.24 30.12 -6.56
N ILE A 474 -20.74 29.49 -7.62
CA ILE A 474 -21.39 28.18 -7.56
C ILE A 474 -20.42 27.13 -7.03
N LEU A 475 -19.21 27.05 -7.57
CA LEU A 475 -18.20 26.09 -7.15
C LEU A 475 -17.77 26.29 -5.70
N GLN A 476 -17.51 27.54 -5.27
CA GLN A 476 -17.17 27.80 -3.86
C GLN A 476 -18.31 27.41 -2.95
N SER A 477 -19.56 27.78 -3.26
CA SER A 477 -20.73 27.40 -2.45
C SER A 477 -20.92 25.88 -2.34
N SER A 478 -20.58 25.13 -3.41
CA SER A 478 -20.61 23.66 -3.38
C SER A 478 -19.54 23.09 -2.44
N VAL A 479 -18.32 23.64 -2.49
CA VAL A 479 -17.21 23.24 -1.62
C VAL A 479 -17.54 23.56 -0.15
N ASP A 480 -18.05 24.74 0.13
CA ASP A 480 -18.45 25.16 1.48
C ASP A 480 -19.53 24.23 2.05
N HIS A 481 -20.56 23.92 1.24
CA HIS A 481 -21.62 23.00 1.64
C HIS A 481 -21.11 21.58 1.97
N ILE A 482 -20.18 21.05 1.16
CA ILE A 482 -19.61 19.72 1.42
C ILE A 482 -18.71 19.76 2.66
N TYR A 483 -17.99 20.86 2.90
CA TYR A 483 -17.22 21.03 4.12
C TYR A 483 -18.11 21.06 5.37
N ASP A 484 -19.19 21.85 5.36
CA ASP A 484 -20.15 21.88 6.46
C ASP A 484 -20.76 20.49 6.71
N ARG A 485 -21.05 19.75 5.64
CA ARG A 485 -21.54 18.37 5.74
C ARG A 485 -20.49 17.45 6.37
N PHE A 486 -19.21 17.62 6.02
CA PHE A 486 -18.12 16.84 6.62
C PHE A 486 -17.97 17.13 8.12
N ILE A 487 -17.96 18.39 8.50
CA ILE A 487 -17.91 18.78 9.92
C ILE A 487 -19.07 18.18 10.71
N ASN A 488 -20.31 18.29 10.19
CA ASN A 488 -21.49 17.74 10.88
C ASN A 488 -21.47 16.20 10.93
N LEU A 489 -20.99 15.54 9.89
CA LEU A 489 -20.81 14.09 9.85
C LEU A 489 -19.86 13.62 10.97
N VAL A 490 -18.68 14.24 11.07
CA VAL A 490 -17.70 13.92 12.11
C VAL A 490 -18.23 14.27 13.49
N ALA A 491 -18.87 15.43 13.66
CA ALA A 491 -19.48 15.86 14.91
C ALA A 491 -20.50 14.82 15.43
N THR A 492 -21.36 14.33 14.53
CA THR A 492 -22.35 13.29 14.87
C THR A 492 -21.68 11.97 15.23
N GLY A 493 -20.76 11.48 14.39
CA GLY A 493 -20.11 10.19 14.59
C GLY A 493 -19.17 10.14 15.79
N ARG A 494 -18.66 11.30 16.23
CA ARG A 494 -17.72 11.42 17.36
C ARG A 494 -18.35 12.02 18.63
N ASP A 495 -19.67 12.20 18.64
CA ASP A 495 -20.43 12.81 19.76
C ASP A 495 -19.80 14.12 20.26
N GLN A 496 -19.44 15.01 19.31
CA GLN A 496 -18.83 16.32 19.57
C GLN A 496 -19.64 17.43 18.88
N SER A 497 -19.45 18.70 19.32
CA SER A 497 -20.09 19.79 18.60
C SER A 497 -19.39 20.12 17.28
N PRO A 498 -20.12 20.62 16.28
CA PRO A 498 -19.52 21.06 15.00
C PRO A 498 -18.41 22.10 15.18
N GLU A 499 -18.50 22.96 16.17
CA GLU A 499 -17.49 24.00 16.47
C GLU A 499 -16.18 23.35 16.94
N VAL A 500 -16.25 22.35 17.83
CA VAL A 500 -15.06 21.60 18.30
C VAL A 500 -14.40 20.86 17.14
N ILE A 501 -15.21 20.22 16.30
CA ILE A 501 -14.67 19.55 15.11
C ILE A 501 -14.05 20.56 14.15
N HIS A 502 -14.67 21.72 13.92
CA HIS A 502 -14.13 22.76 13.05
C HIS A 502 -12.74 23.23 13.51
N ASP A 503 -12.52 23.40 14.82
CA ASP A 503 -11.24 23.85 15.39
C ASP A 503 -10.09 22.86 15.15
N ILE A 504 -10.37 21.55 15.13
CA ILE A 504 -9.37 20.49 14.89
C ILE A 504 -9.33 19.99 13.44
N ALA A 505 -10.26 20.45 12.60
CA ALA A 505 -10.39 20.11 11.19
C ALA A 505 -9.57 21.05 10.29
N GLN A 506 -10.23 21.80 9.46
CA GLN A 506 -9.68 22.79 8.51
C GLN A 506 -8.63 22.22 7.55
N GLY A 507 -8.69 20.91 7.30
CA GLY A 507 -7.73 20.21 6.46
C GLY A 507 -6.45 19.76 7.16
N ARG A 508 -6.32 19.95 8.48
CA ARG A 508 -5.17 19.49 9.28
C ARG A 508 -5.05 17.97 9.26
N ILE A 509 -3.82 17.50 9.22
CA ILE A 509 -3.48 16.08 9.39
C ILE A 509 -3.00 15.81 10.82
N TRP A 510 -3.25 14.61 11.28
CA TRP A 510 -2.88 14.16 12.63
C TRP A 510 -2.27 12.77 12.59
N THR A 511 -1.33 12.48 13.48
CA THR A 511 -0.95 11.09 13.75
C THR A 511 -2.09 10.39 14.50
N GLY A 512 -2.13 9.04 14.48
CA GLY A 512 -3.12 8.27 15.25
C GLY A 512 -3.10 8.61 16.74
N GLN A 513 -1.90 8.83 17.30
CA GLN A 513 -1.75 9.30 18.69
C GLN A 513 -2.42 10.67 18.91
N GLN A 514 -2.15 11.63 18.03
CA GLN A 514 -2.75 12.97 18.12
C GLN A 514 -4.26 12.94 17.86
N ALA A 515 -4.72 12.05 16.99
CA ALA A 515 -6.14 11.86 16.67
C ALA A 515 -6.91 11.25 17.87
N LEU A 516 -6.30 10.30 18.60
CA LEU A 516 -6.86 9.78 19.85
C LEU A 516 -7.08 10.90 20.89
N GLU A 517 -6.08 11.75 21.08
CA GLU A 517 -6.15 12.89 22.01
C GLU A 517 -7.25 13.90 21.66
N ARG A 518 -7.69 13.93 20.40
CA ARG A 518 -8.74 14.82 19.86
C ARG A 518 -10.10 14.15 19.72
N GLY A 519 -10.21 12.86 20.10
CA GLY A 519 -11.45 12.10 19.95
C GLY A 519 -11.81 11.73 18.51
N LEU A 520 -10.85 11.83 17.57
CA LEU A 520 -11.03 11.38 16.19
C LEU A 520 -10.76 9.88 16.01
N VAL A 521 -10.08 9.25 16.96
CA VAL A 521 -9.79 7.81 17.07
C VAL A 521 -10.17 7.36 18.47
N ASP A 522 -10.65 6.13 18.63
CA ASP A 522 -11.12 5.58 19.90
C ASP A 522 -10.06 4.75 20.62
N GLN A 523 -9.18 4.10 19.87
CA GLN A 523 -8.20 3.16 20.41
C GLN A 523 -6.95 3.13 19.53
N LEU A 524 -5.78 3.02 20.18
CA LEU A 524 -4.55 2.69 19.48
C LEU A 524 -4.43 1.18 19.30
N GLY A 525 -4.01 0.75 18.11
CA GLY A 525 -3.82 -0.66 17.75
C GLY A 525 -3.84 -0.88 16.24
N GLY A 526 -3.57 -2.11 15.83
CA GLY A 526 -3.58 -2.53 14.43
C GLY A 526 -4.87 -3.28 14.05
N LEU A 527 -4.76 -4.08 12.99
CA LEU A 527 -5.89 -4.87 12.49
C LEU A 527 -6.37 -5.91 13.52
N ASN A 528 -5.47 -6.53 14.27
CA ASN A 528 -5.83 -7.55 15.26
C ASN A 528 -6.68 -6.95 16.39
N GLU A 529 -6.33 -5.75 16.89
CA GLU A 529 -7.09 -5.04 17.90
C GLU A 529 -8.47 -4.61 17.38
N ALA A 530 -8.56 -4.23 16.10
CA ALA A 530 -9.84 -3.91 15.46
C ALA A 530 -10.74 -5.16 15.31
N ILE A 531 -10.18 -6.31 14.94
CA ILE A 531 -10.93 -7.58 14.87
C ILE A 531 -11.41 -7.99 16.25
N ALA A 532 -10.57 -7.88 17.28
CA ALA A 532 -10.95 -8.16 18.66
C ALA A 532 -12.09 -7.25 19.15
N ALA A 533 -12.00 -5.95 18.85
CA ALA A 533 -13.06 -4.98 19.15
C ALA A 533 -14.37 -5.31 18.41
N ALA A 534 -14.29 -5.75 17.17
CA ALA A 534 -15.46 -6.17 16.39
C ALA A 534 -16.14 -7.43 16.98
N ALA A 535 -15.33 -8.41 17.44
CA ALA A 535 -15.84 -9.59 18.12
C ALA A 535 -16.54 -9.23 19.44
N GLU A 536 -15.94 -8.33 20.23
CA GLU A 536 -16.49 -7.83 21.48
C GLU A 536 -17.85 -7.13 21.26
N LEU A 537 -17.92 -6.21 20.28
CA LEU A 537 -19.15 -5.50 19.95
C LEU A 537 -20.25 -6.43 19.42
N ALA A 538 -19.88 -7.47 18.68
CA ALA A 538 -20.80 -8.49 18.20
C ALA A 538 -21.18 -9.52 19.26
N GLY A 539 -20.51 -9.58 20.40
CA GLY A 539 -20.75 -10.55 21.48
C GLY A 539 -20.42 -11.99 21.08
N ILE A 540 -19.39 -12.21 20.23
CA ILE A 540 -18.99 -13.53 19.74
C ILE A 540 -17.57 -13.88 20.22
N GLU A 541 -17.37 -15.13 20.70
CA GLU A 541 -16.07 -15.63 21.16
C GLU A 541 -15.39 -16.52 20.09
N GLU A 542 -16.18 -17.29 19.35
CA GLU A 542 -15.70 -18.16 18.27
C GLU A 542 -16.14 -17.62 16.92
N TYR A 543 -15.20 -17.27 16.06
CA TYR A 543 -15.45 -16.72 14.73
C TYR A 543 -14.36 -17.12 13.73
N SER A 544 -14.70 -17.05 12.46
CA SER A 544 -13.74 -17.10 11.37
C SER A 544 -13.60 -15.72 10.73
N ILE A 545 -12.39 -15.41 10.25
CA ILE A 545 -12.13 -14.16 9.53
C ILE A 545 -12.26 -14.42 8.04
N THR A 546 -13.01 -13.57 7.34
CA THR A 546 -13.13 -13.61 5.89
C THR A 546 -12.65 -12.29 5.29
N TYR A 547 -12.02 -12.39 4.11
CA TYR A 547 -11.54 -11.24 3.33
C TYR A 547 -12.29 -11.17 2.00
N PRO A 548 -13.46 -10.55 1.97
CA PRO A 548 -14.22 -10.39 0.74
C PRO A 548 -13.48 -9.53 -0.27
N SER A 549 -13.50 -9.95 -1.53
CA SER A 549 -12.96 -9.21 -2.66
C SER A 549 -14.00 -9.13 -3.77
N ARG A 550 -13.74 -8.31 -4.79
CA ARG A 550 -14.58 -8.21 -5.97
C ARG A 550 -14.80 -9.59 -6.61
N ILE A 551 -16.04 -9.90 -6.99
CA ILE A 551 -16.34 -11.10 -7.77
C ILE A 551 -15.81 -10.88 -9.19
N LEU A 552 -14.73 -11.59 -9.52
CA LEU A 552 -14.16 -11.57 -10.86
C LEU A 552 -15.11 -12.22 -11.86
N SER A 553 -15.19 -11.66 -13.07
CA SER A 553 -15.89 -12.33 -14.16
C SER A 553 -15.23 -13.68 -14.49
N PRO A 554 -15.96 -14.66 -15.08
CA PRO A 554 -15.37 -15.94 -15.46
C PRO A 554 -14.16 -15.82 -16.39
N GLN A 555 -14.10 -14.77 -17.20
CA GLN A 555 -12.96 -14.49 -18.08
C GLN A 555 -11.76 -13.98 -17.27
N GLU A 556 -11.96 -13.07 -16.34
CA GLU A 556 -10.90 -12.56 -15.46
C GLU A 556 -10.34 -13.68 -14.58
N GLN A 557 -11.21 -14.53 -14.00
CA GLN A 557 -10.80 -15.70 -13.22
C GLN A 557 -9.91 -16.64 -14.05
N PHE A 558 -10.35 -16.97 -15.27
CA PHE A 558 -9.59 -17.84 -16.17
C PHE A 558 -8.19 -17.27 -16.51
N PHE A 559 -8.11 -15.96 -16.80
CA PHE A 559 -6.84 -15.30 -17.07
C PHE A 559 -5.95 -15.20 -15.83
N GLN A 560 -6.52 -14.96 -14.66
CA GLN A 560 -5.79 -14.91 -13.40
C GLN A 560 -5.20 -16.28 -13.04
N ASP A 561 -5.98 -17.36 -13.18
CA ASP A 561 -5.53 -18.73 -12.95
C ASP A 561 -4.38 -19.12 -13.89
N ILE A 562 -4.47 -18.74 -15.17
CA ILE A 562 -3.39 -18.98 -16.13
C ILE A 562 -2.13 -18.19 -15.76
N SER A 563 -2.26 -16.90 -15.43
CA SER A 563 -1.12 -16.03 -15.13
C SER A 563 -0.37 -16.47 -13.87
N GLN A 564 -1.08 -16.84 -12.81
CA GLN A 564 -0.50 -17.34 -11.56
C GLN A 564 0.26 -18.66 -11.77
N ASN A 565 -0.35 -19.60 -12.49
CA ASN A 565 0.28 -20.89 -12.79
C ASN A 565 1.47 -20.75 -13.76
N PHE A 566 1.39 -19.80 -14.71
CA PHE A 566 2.48 -19.52 -15.66
C PHE A 566 3.67 -18.84 -14.97
N SER A 567 3.43 -17.85 -14.12
CA SER A 567 4.48 -17.16 -13.36
C SER A 567 5.22 -18.11 -12.41
N ALA A 568 4.48 -18.98 -11.70
CA ALA A 568 5.05 -20.01 -10.83
C ALA A 568 5.90 -21.02 -11.60
N SER A 569 5.55 -21.31 -12.86
CA SER A 569 6.30 -22.23 -13.71
C SER A 569 7.55 -21.59 -14.35
N MET A 570 7.47 -20.31 -14.72
CA MET A 570 8.58 -19.55 -15.32
C MET A 570 9.69 -19.23 -14.31
N SER A 571 9.34 -18.94 -13.05
CA SER A 571 10.33 -18.71 -11.99
C SER A 571 11.24 -19.93 -11.76
N LYS A 572 10.71 -21.15 -11.92
CA LYS A 572 11.48 -22.41 -11.82
C LYS A 572 12.44 -22.67 -12.99
N ILE A 573 12.24 -22.02 -14.15
CA ILE A 573 13.03 -22.25 -15.37
C ILE A 573 14.19 -21.24 -15.54
N GLY A 574 14.32 -20.25 -14.68
CA GLY A 574 15.47 -19.34 -14.67
C GLY A 574 15.56 -18.35 -15.84
N PHE A 575 14.44 -18.05 -16.51
CA PHE A 575 14.40 -17.17 -17.70
C PHE A 575 14.46 -15.66 -17.36
N SER A 576 14.62 -15.28 -16.08
CA SER A 576 14.50 -13.90 -15.57
C SER A 576 15.70 -12.97 -15.84
N LYS A 577 16.72 -13.37 -16.61
CA LYS A 577 17.97 -12.58 -16.72
C LYS A 577 18.11 -11.74 -18.01
N PHE A 578 17.10 -11.58 -18.85
CA PHE A 578 17.36 -11.04 -20.20
C PHE A 578 16.79 -9.65 -20.54
N THR A 579 16.05 -8.98 -19.67
CA THR A 579 15.39 -7.70 -20.04
C THR A 579 15.47 -6.59 -19.01
N SER A 580 16.54 -6.41 -18.29
CA SER A 580 16.70 -5.23 -17.42
C SER A 580 17.68 -4.24 -18.03
N SER A 581 17.20 -3.20 -18.68
CA SER A 581 17.85 -1.90 -18.84
C SER A 581 17.15 -1.11 -19.94
N LEU A 582 16.34 -0.12 -19.61
CA LEU A 582 16.14 1.09 -20.47
C LEU A 582 15.03 2.07 -20.00
N VAL A 583 14.51 1.99 -18.80
CA VAL A 583 13.64 3.11 -18.30
C VAL A 583 14.21 3.61 -16.97
N ASN A 584 14.78 4.81 -17.00
CA ASN A 584 15.25 5.50 -15.80
C ASN A 584 14.06 5.81 -14.88
N SER A 585 14.01 5.18 -13.71
CA SER A 585 13.03 5.40 -12.64
C SER A 585 12.96 6.87 -12.17
N GLU A 586 14.06 7.62 -12.29
CA GLU A 586 14.14 9.03 -11.88
C GLU A 586 13.26 9.98 -12.74
N MET A 587 12.95 9.62 -14.00
CA MET A 587 12.08 10.45 -14.85
C MET A 587 10.60 10.27 -14.48
N MET A 588 10.22 9.13 -13.94
CA MET A 588 8.87 8.84 -13.47
C MET A 588 8.51 9.63 -12.20
N THR A 589 9.45 9.85 -11.29
CA THR A 589 9.22 10.62 -10.05
C THR A 589 8.94 12.10 -10.31
N VAL A 590 9.50 12.68 -11.37
CA VAL A 590 9.24 14.09 -11.74
C VAL A 590 7.85 14.26 -12.36
N VAL A 591 7.32 13.23 -13.02
CA VAL A 591 6.04 13.27 -13.76
C VAL A 591 4.89 12.69 -12.93
N SER A 592 5.17 11.95 -11.86
CA SER A 592 4.15 11.31 -11.03
C SER A 592 3.07 12.27 -10.51
N PRO A 593 3.37 13.51 -10.09
CA PRO A 593 2.33 14.46 -9.68
C PRO A 593 1.37 14.87 -10.82
N LEU A 594 1.80 14.76 -12.08
CA LEU A 594 0.91 15.00 -13.22
C LEU A 594 -0.03 13.82 -13.47
N LYS A 595 0.33 12.61 -13.05
CA LYS A 595 -0.55 11.44 -13.07
C LYS A 595 -1.78 11.68 -12.18
N HIS A 596 -1.61 12.41 -11.08
CA HIS A 596 -2.73 12.76 -10.18
C HIS A 596 -3.82 13.61 -10.88
N LEU A 597 -3.51 14.32 -11.98
CA LEU A 597 -4.53 15.04 -12.75
C LEU A 597 -5.52 14.09 -13.45
N SER A 598 -5.12 12.85 -13.76
CA SER A 598 -6.01 11.84 -14.32
C SER A 598 -6.89 11.16 -13.27
N GLU A 599 -6.61 11.38 -11.98
CA GLU A 599 -7.34 10.80 -10.85
C GLU A 599 -8.56 11.65 -10.45
N PHE A 600 -8.79 12.81 -11.10
CA PHE A 600 -9.92 13.68 -10.82
C PHE A 600 -11.17 13.23 -11.60
N ASN A 601 -11.92 12.25 -11.04
CA ASN A 601 -13.13 11.71 -11.67
C ASN A 601 -14.43 11.94 -10.88
N ASP A 602 -14.41 12.79 -9.84
CA ASP A 602 -15.61 13.10 -9.06
C ASP A 602 -16.67 13.80 -9.94
N PRO A 603 -17.95 13.33 -9.93
CA PRO A 603 -19.01 13.90 -10.78
C PRO A 603 -19.29 15.38 -10.53
N ARG A 604 -18.98 15.89 -9.34
CA ARG A 604 -19.13 17.32 -8.96
C ARG A 604 -17.81 18.08 -9.04
N GLY A 605 -16.69 17.39 -9.34
CA GLY A 605 -15.36 17.96 -9.31
C GLY A 605 -14.92 18.40 -7.92
N VAL A 606 -15.40 17.71 -6.86
CA VAL A 606 -15.09 18.03 -5.46
C VAL A 606 -14.34 16.87 -4.82
N TYR A 607 -13.22 17.18 -4.17
CA TYR A 607 -12.29 16.18 -3.69
C TYR A 607 -12.01 16.31 -2.21
N LEU A 608 -11.95 15.16 -1.56
CA LEU A 608 -11.53 14.90 -0.20
C LEU A 608 -10.21 14.11 -0.29
N ARG A 609 -9.08 14.79 -0.50
CA ARG A 609 -7.77 14.13 -0.68
C ARG A 609 -6.69 14.81 0.18
N CYS A 610 -5.75 14.02 0.64
CA CYS A 610 -4.54 14.40 1.34
C CYS A 610 -3.31 14.05 0.50
N ASP A 611 -2.56 15.03 -0.02
CA ASP A 611 -1.41 14.77 -0.89
C ASP A 611 -0.09 14.56 -0.14
N TYR A 612 -0.04 14.84 1.17
CA TYR A 612 1.13 14.63 2.03
C TYR A 612 0.94 13.47 3.02
N CYS A 613 -0.04 12.59 2.77
CA CYS A 613 -0.24 11.44 3.64
C CYS A 613 0.69 10.27 3.29
N ASP A 614 1.29 10.25 2.11
CA ASP A 614 2.26 9.23 1.67
C ASP A 614 3.69 9.56 2.19
N LEU A 615 3.85 9.73 3.52
CA LEU A 615 5.13 10.06 4.18
C LEU A 615 5.90 8.82 4.62
#